data_b30f333f52f0e335ec018d94955ff773
#
_entry.id   b30f333f52f0e335ec018d94955ff773
#
_cell.length_a   1.000
_cell.length_b   1.000
_cell.length_c   1.000
_cell.angle_alpha   90.00
_cell.angle_beta   90.00
_cell.angle_gamma   90.00
#
_symmetry.space_group_name_H-M   'P 1'
#
loop_
_entity.id
_entity.type
_entity.pdbx_description
1 polymer ?
#
loop_
_entity_poly.entity_id
_entity_poly.type
_entity_poly.pdbx_seq_one_letter_code
_entity_poly.pdbx_strand_id
1 'polypeptide(L)'
;MLNDQRSRFYVTVFVASLGMGMNMYFIPVFAQSFGATFVDLGLIGTVWALATTITPFLMGYLAGKMKCVWVYVLSLTLNAFATLFLVLSRSVVDIIVLRFFGGIGMEAFWVTAEIMVTDLAPVEARVREMGRYGVALVLGVLIGPLIGGVVTQSFGYINLFIISTVVIGVSTVQALVWLVSGYRGTETLPSQSFSGYIRIFKRLLPLYMRIICYGIIWGLITAIFPGYANSIGVSAVLIGFLFSAFGVARLFSYATAHRYSRFGAKRTLLFVSLVIFVGLLTIAIFPMFLPLLVGMMLIGGGVGVVFPVTIDIVSRNFPDERATTAVASYETAINIGGTVGPYIFGMLTVITTIGRSFLLMSIFGIFMALFAVNGTTKARK
;
A
#
# COMPACT_ATOMS: atom_id res chain seq x y z
N MET A 1 -26.84 18.49 5.73
CA MET A 1 -25.73 18.98 4.87
C MET A 1 -24.37 18.32 5.19
N LEU A 2 -23.82 18.39 6.42
CA LEU A 2 -22.49 17.76 6.71
C LEU A 2 -22.47 16.22 6.60
N ASN A 3 -23.56 15.53 6.97
CA ASN A 3 -23.68 14.09 6.80
C ASN A 3 -23.70 13.68 5.33
N ASP A 4 -24.34 14.46 4.48
CA ASP A 4 -24.40 14.24 3.05
C ASP A 4 -23.02 14.43 2.40
N GLN A 5 -22.27 15.46 2.79
CA GLN A 5 -20.92 15.70 2.28
C GLN A 5 -19.92 14.59 2.66
N ARG A 6 -20.00 14.07 3.90
CA ARG A 6 -19.17 12.91 4.32
C ARG A 6 -19.50 11.65 3.53
N SER A 7 -20.79 11.36 3.34
CA SER A 7 -21.22 10.22 2.54
C SER A 7 -20.73 10.32 1.10
N ARG A 8 -20.84 11.48 0.46
CA ARG A 8 -20.31 11.76 -0.88
C ARG A 8 -18.80 11.57 -0.93
N PHE A 9 -18.07 12.06 0.08
CA PHE A 9 -16.63 11.85 0.17
C PHE A 9 -16.25 10.35 0.25
N TYR A 10 -16.94 9.55 1.08
CA TYR A 10 -16.65 8.11 1.15
C TYR A 10 -16.97 7.37 -0.15
N VAL A 11 -17.99 7.81 -0.89
CA VAL A 11 -18.28 7.26 -2.22
C VAL A 11 -17.13 7.58 -3.20
N THR A 12 -16.59 8.81 -3.19
CA THR A 12 -15.44 9.15 -4.05
C THR A 12 -14.22 8.32 -3.70
N VAL A 13 -13.95 8.13 -2.40
CA VAL A 13 -12.83 7.27 -1.93
C VAL A 13 -13.00 5.83 -2.39
N PHE A 14 -14.18 5.26 -2.23
CA PHE A 14 -14.47 3.89 -2.68
C PHE A 14 -14.27 3.73 -4.19
N VAL A 15 -14.85 4.63 -5.00
CA VAL A 15 -14.76 4.56 -6.47
C VAL A 15 -13.32 4.74 -6.94
N ALA A 16 -12.56 5.69 -6.36
CA ALA A 16 -11.15 5.87 -6.66
C ALA A 16 -10.33 4.61 -6.33
N SER A 17 -10.51 4.08 -5.11
CA SER A 17 -9.78 2.90 -4.64
C SER A 17 -10.14 1.65 -5.44
N LEU A 18 -11.39 1.54 -5.91
CA LEU A 18 -11.82 0.48 -6.82
C LEU A 18 -11.05 0.55 -8.14
N GLY A 19 -11.03 1.73 -8.80
CA GLY A 19 -10.33 1.92 -10.06
C GLY A 19 -8.83 1.67 -9.95
N MET A 20 -8.18 2.18 -8.88
CA MET A 20 -6.76 1.93 -8.61
C MET A 20 -6.50 0.45 -8.31
N GLY A 21 -7.35 -0.20 -7.52
CA GLY A 21 -7.26 -1.61 -7.17
C GLY A 21 -7.40 -2.55 -8.37
N MET A 22 -8.19 -2.16 -9.38
CA MET A 22 -8.38 -2.94 -10.61
C MET A 22 -7.07 -3.15 -11.37
N ASN A 23 -6.19 -2.14 -11.44
CA ASN A 23 -5.01 -2.18 -12.30
C ASN A 23 -3.69 -2.46 -11.57
N MET A 24 -3.55 -2.10 -10.28
CA MET A 24 -2.25 -2.00 -9.65
C MET A 24 -1.43 -3.31 -9.64
N TYR A 25 -2.09 -4.46 -9.55
CA TYR A 25 -1.43 -5.77 -9.53
C TYR A 25 -1.25 -6.37 -10.91
N PHE A 26 -1.89 -5.81 -11.95
CA PHE A 26 -1.78 -6.28 -13.32
C PHE A 26 -0.72 -5.52 -14.13
N ILE A 27 -0.23 -4.37 -13.65
CA ILE A 27 0.84 -3.62 -14.32
C ILE A 27 2.14 -4.45 -14.43
N PRO A 28 2.62 -5.16 -13.38
CA PRO A 28 3.77 -6.05 -13.52
C PRO A 28 3.55 -7.17 -14.54
N VAL A 29 2.34 -7.75 -14.57
CA VAL A 29 1.99 -8.80 -15.52
C VAL A 29 1.90 -8.25 -16.95
N PHE A 30 1.36 -7.05 -17.12
CA PHE A 30 1.36 -6.34 -18.40
C PHE A 30 2.78 -6.06 -18.90
N ALA A 31 3.71 -5.69 -18.02
CA ALA A 31 5.11 -5.49 -18.40
C ALA A 31 5.76 -6.78 -18.95
N GLN A 32 5.37 -7.96 -18.45
CA GLN A 32 5.85 -9.23 -18.97
C GLN A 32 5.43 -9.47 -20.45
N SER A 33 4.32 -8.88 -20.91
CA SER A 33 3.94 -8.97 -22.34
C SER A 33 4.91 -8.21 -23.27
N PHE A 34 5.73 -7.30 -22.71
CA PHE A 34 6.83 -6.62 -23.40
C PHE A 34 8.19 -7.29 -23.15
N GLY A 35 8.21 -8.49 -22.57
CA GLY A 35 9.44 -9.22 -22.28
C GLY A 35 10.13 -8.79 -20.98
N ALA A 36 9.43 -8.10 -20.05
CA ALA A 36 10.00 -7.70 -18.78
C ALA A 36 10.50 -8.90 -17.97
N THR A 37 11.74 -8.81 -17.53
CA THR A 37 12.38 -9.75 -16.60
C THR A 37 11.94 -9.47 -15.16
N PHE A 38 12.26 -10.37 -14.23
CA PHE A 38 12.00 -10.10 -12.80
C PHE A 38 12.83 -8.94 -12.24
N VAL A 39 13.95 -8.59 -12.87
CA VAL A 39 14.70 -7.35 -12.55
C VAL A 39 13.87 -6.13 -12.93
N ASP A 40 13.26 -6.15 -14.11
CA ASP A 40 12.39 -5.06 -14.57
C ASP A 40 11.15 -4.91 -13.68
N LEU A 41 10.52 -6.04 -13.27
CA LEU A 41 9.43 -6.01 -12.28
C LEU A 41 9.90 -5.43 -10.94
N GLY A 42 11.12 -5.77 -10.53
CA GLY A 42 11.78 -5.16 -9.37
C GLY A 42 11.90 -3.66 -9.51
N LEU A 43 12.37 -3.17 -10.66
CA LEU A 43 12.47 -1.73 -10.95
C LEU A 43 11.12 -1.03 -10.98
N ILE A 44 10.09 -1.63 -11.59
CA ILE A 44 8.71 -1.13 -11.60
C ILE A 44 8.21 -0.92 -10.16
N GLY A 45 8.43 -1.90 -9.27
CA GLY A 45 8.06 -1.80 -7.86
C GLY A 45 8.88 -0.76 -7.10
N THR A 46 10.20 -0.74 -7.31
CA THR A 46 11.13 0.22 -6.71
C THR A 46 10.78 1.66 -7.06
N VAL A 47 10.53 1.94 -8.34
CA VAL A 47 10.21 3.30 -8.81
C VAL A 47 8.86 3.75 -8.26
N TRP A 48 7.88 2.86 -8.18
CA TRP A 48 6.59 3.16 -7.54
C TRP A 48 6.75 3.47 -6.05
N ALA A 49 7.49 2.66 -5.30
CA ALA A 49 7.72 2.87 -3.88
C ALA A 49 8.58 4.12 -3.60
N LEU A 50 9.53 4.43 -4.48
CA LEU A 50 10.29 5.69 -4.44
C LEU A 50 9.36 6.90 -4.62
N ALA A 51 8.45 6.84 -5.58
CA ALA A 51 7.46 7.88 -5.81
C ALA A 51 6.58 8.10 -4.57
N THR A 52 6.08 7.02 -3.95
CA THR A 52 5.28 7.12 -2.71
C THR A 52 6.12 7.66 -1.54
N THR A 53 7.40 7.33 -1.45
CA THR A 53 8.32 7.87 -0.43
C THR A 53 8.56 9.38 -0.59
N ILE A 54 8.68 9.86 -1.82
CA ILE A 54 8.95 11.28 -2.11
C ILE A 54 7.69 12.14 -1.98
N THR A 55 6.52 11.58 -2.25
CA THR A 55 5.25 12.34 -2.30
C THR A 55 4.94 13.10 -1.01
N PRO A 56 5.10 12.57 0.22
CA PRO A 56 4.87 13.34 1.45
C PRO A 56 5.74 14.62 1.55
N PHE A 57 6.95 14.61 0.99
CA PHE A 57 7.81 15.82 0.93
C PHE A 57 7.26 16.83 -0.08
N LEU A 58 6.77 16.37 -1.25
CA LEU A 58 6.07 17.22 -2.21
C LEU A 58 4.82 17.84 -1.59
N MET A 59 4.05 17.05 -0.83
CA MET A 59 2.87 17.52 -0.11
C MET A 59 3.25 18.56 0.96
N GLY A 60 4.36 18.35 1.68
CA GLY A 60 4.91 19.35 2.61
C GLY A 60 5.27 20.67 1.94
N TYR A 61 5.83 20.62 0.72
CA TYR A 61 6.13 21.82 -0.07
C TYR A 61 4.86 22.55 -0.55
N LEU A 62 3.81 21.80 -0.88
CA LEU A 62 2.50 22.35 -1.28
C LEU A 62 1.69 22.84 -0.06
N ALA A 63 2.11 22.50 1.15
CA ALA A 63 1.47 22.93 2.37
C ALA A 63 1.41 24.47 2.45
N GLY A 64 0.25 24.99 2.79
CA GLY A 64 0.00 26.44 2.81
C GLY A 64 -0.21 27.12 1.45
N LYS A 65 0.02 26.42 0.33
CA LYS A 65 -0.08 26.99 -1.04
C LYS A 65 -1.35 26.58 -1.78
N MET A 66 -1.87 25.40 -1.49
CA MET A 66 -3.02 24.83 -2.18
C MET A 66 -4.06 24.31 -1.18
N LYS A 67 -5.34 24.45 -1.52
CA LYS A 67 -6.43 23.84 -0.77
C LYS A 67 -6.37 22.32 -0.89
N CYS A 68 -6.57 21.61 0.24
CA CYS A 68 -6.47 20.16 0.30
C CYS A 68 -7.35 19.45 -0.76
N VAL A 69 -8.57 19.95 -0.98
CA VAL A 69 -9.51 19.40 -1.97
C VAL A 69 -8.96 19.47 -3.39
N TRP A 70 -8.23 20.52 -3.77
CA TRP A 70 -7.62 20.61 -5.09
C TRP A 70 -6.46 19.65 -5.27
N VAL A 71 -5.66 19.44 -4.21
CA VAL A 71 -4.60 18.43 -4.26
C VAL A 71 -5.20 17.04 -4.38
N TYR A 72 -6.33 16.76 -3.70
CA TYR A 72 -7.08 15.51 -3.85
C TYR A 72 -7.56 15.30 -5.30
N VAL A 73 -8.14 16.31 -5.94
CA VAL A 73 -8.58 16.24 -7.35
C VAL A 73 -7.40 16.03 -8.29
N LEU A 74 -6.31 16.79 -8.10
CA LEU A 74 -5.10 16.65 -8.91
C LEU A 74 -4.46 15.28 -8.79
N SER A 75 -4.46 14.69 -7.58
CA SER A 75 -3.93 13.35 -7.34
C SER A 75 -4.69 12.27 -8.10
N LEU A 76 -6.04 12.35 -8.08
CA LEU A 76 -6.90 11.46 -8.87
C LEU A 76 -6.68 11.65 -10.37
N THR A 77 -6.60 12.91 -10.81
CA THR A 77 -6.33 13.25 -12.21
C THR A 77 -4.99 12.68 -12.68
N LEU A 78 -3.93 12.89 -11.90
CA LEU A 78 -2.59 12.35 -12.22
C LEU A 78 -2.60 10.83 -12.30
N ASN A 79 -3.28 10.15 -11.37
CA ASN A 79 -3.38 8.70 -11.38
C ASN A 79 -4.19 8.19 -12.58
N ALA A 80 -5.31 8.87 -12.92
CA ALA A 80 -6.11 8.54 -14.10
C ALA A 80 -5.29 8.69 -15.39
N PHE A 81 -4.54 9.78 -15.55
CA PHE A 81 -3.66 9.97 -16.71
C PHE A 81 -2.53 8.94 -16.77
N ALA A 82 -1.85 8.70 -15.65
CA ALA A 82 -0.81 7.68 -15.60
C ALA A 82 -1.35 6.30 -16.01
N THR A 83 -2.57 5.95 -15.57
CA THR A 83 -3.24 4.70 -15.95
C THR A 83 -3.66 4.70 -17.43
N LEU A 84 -4.18 5.80 -17.94
CA LEU A 84 -4.57 5.92 -19.36
C LEU A 84 -3.37 5.78 -20.28
N PHE A 85 -2.26 6.44 -19.96
CA PHE A 85 -1.05 6.37 -20.78
C PHE A 85 -0.40 4.99 -20.84
N LEU A 86 -0.71 4.07 -19.89
CA LEU A 86 -0.30 2.67 -20.01
C LEU A 86 -0.84 2.01 -21.30
N VAL A 87 -1.99 2.47 -21.81
CA VAL A 87 -2.55 2.01 -23.10
C VAL A 87 -1.60 2.29 -24.26
N LEU A 88 -0.80 3.36 -24.17
CA LEU A 88 0.13 3.81 -25.21
C LEU A 88 1.55 3.26 -25.01
N SER A 89 1.81 2.49 -23.95
CA SER A 89 3.14 1.95 -23.65
C SER A 89 3.60 1.01 -24.77
N ARG A 90 4.84 1.14 -25.17
CA ARG A 90 5.50 0.30 -26.19
C ARG A 90 6.73 -0.42 -25.65
N SER A 91 7.15 -0.10 -24.45
CA SER A 91 8.33 -0.64 -23.78
C SER A 91 8.15 -0.75 -22.28
N VAL A 92 8.99 -1.55 -21.64
CA VAL A 92 9.06 -1.65 -20.18
C VAL A 92 9.43 -0.32 -19.54
N VAL A 93 10.26 0.49 -20.23
CA VAL A 93 10.67 1.82 -19.75
C VAL A 93 9.47 2.77 -19.64
N ASP A 94 8.56 2.74 -20.62
CA ASP A 94 7.35 3.56 -20.56
C ASP A 94 6.51 3.20 -19.32
N ILE A 95 6.39 1.91 -19.01
CA ILE A 95 5.66 1.42 -17.84
C ILE A 95 6.35 1.89 -16.55
N ILE A 96 7.68 1.83 -16.46
CA ILE A 96 8.46 2.32 -15.30
C ILE A 96 8.19 3.80 -15.06
N VAL A 97 8.25 4.63 -16.11
CA VAL A 97 8.01 6.07 -16.03
C VAL A 97 6.58 6.37 -15.58
N LEU A 98 5.59 5.71 -16.19
CA LEU A 98 4.19 5.89 -15.83
C LEU A 98 3.88 5.40 -14.40
N ARG A 99 4.58 4.36 -13.95
CA ARG A 99 4.48 3.84 -12.60
C ARG A 99 4.94 4.85 -11.54
N PHE A 100 5.96 5.67 -11.87
CA PHE A 100 6.40 6.78 -11.02
C PHE A 100 5.29 7.83 -10.82
N PHE A 101 4.70 8.31 -11.90
CA PHE A 101 3.61 9.29 -11.82
C PHE A 101 2.34 8.72 -11.16
N GLY A 102 2.01 7.46 -11.47
CA GLY A 102 0.91 6.75 -10.81
C GLY A 102 1.13 6.61 -9.29
N GLY A 103 2.38 6.36 -8.86
CA GLY A 103 2.77 6.32 -7.45
C GLY A 103 2.58 7.65 -6.74
N ILE A 104 3.00 8.77 -7.35
CA ILE A 104 2.76 10.12 -6.82
C ILE A 104 1.25 10.38 -6.68
N GLY A 105 0.47 10.09 -7.73
CA GLY A 105 -0.98 10.30 -7.71
C GLY A 105 -1.67 9.49 -6.62
N MET A 106 -1.30 8.22 -6.47
CA MET A 106 -1.89 7.32 -5.48
C MET A 106 -1.58 7.74 -4.04
N GLU A 107 -0.32 8.07 -3.74
CA GLU A 107 0.09 8.50 -2.41
C GLU A 107 -0.52 9.85 -2.03
N ALA A 108 -0.51 10.80 -2.96
CA ALA A 108 -1.13 12.10 -2.74
C ALA A 108 -2.65 11.98 -2.50
N PHE A 109 -3.32 11.05 -3.18
CA PHE A 109 -4.73 10.71 -2.91
C PHE A 109 -4.91 10.20 -1.48
N TRP A 110 -4.12 9.25 -1.02
CA TRP A 110 -4.25 8.70 0.33
C TRP A 110 -4.03 9.75 1.40
N VAL A 111 -2.92 10.49 1.32
CA VAL A 111 -2.58 11.53 2.30
C VAL A 111 -3.67 12.62 2.36
N THR A 112 -4.14 13.10 1.22
CA THR A 112 -5.19 14.12 1.19
C THR A 112 -6.53 13.60 1.67
N ALA A 113 -6.88 12.35 1.36
CA ALA A 113 -8.11 11.74 1.85
C ALA A 113 -8.11 11.60 3.39
N GLU A 114 -6.99 11.21 4.00
CA GLU A 114 -6.84 11.14 5.46
C GLU A 114 -6.97 12.52 6.13
N ILE A 115 -6.40 13.55 5.54
CA ILE A 115 -6.56 14.93 6.02
C ILE A 115 -8.03 15.32 5.92
N MET A 116 -8.66 15.11 4.77
CA MET A 116 -10.05 15.51 4.54
C MET A 116 -11.04 14.81 5.47
N VAL A 117 -10.85 13.53 5.79
CA VAL A 117 -11.73 12.84 6.74
C VAL A 117 -11.61 13.40 8.15
N THR A 118 -10.39 13.76 8.57
CA THR A 118 -10.17 14.37 9.90
C THR A 118 -10.76 15.77 10.00
N ASP A 119 -10.72 16.53 8.90
CA ASP A 119 -11.28 17.89 8.83
C ASP A 119 -12.81 17.90 8.80
N LEU A 120 -13.41 16.94 8.08
CA LEU A 120 -14.87 16.82 7.96
C LEU A 120 -15.52 16.20 9.22
N ALA A 121 -14.73 15.61 10.11
CA ALA A 121 -15.22 14.93 11.31
C ALA A 121 -15.16 15.85 12.54
N PRO A 122 -16.24 15.95 13.37
CA PRO A 122 -16.15 16.49 14.71
C PRO A 122 -15.10 15.72 15.53
N VAL A 123 -14.45 16.40 16.47
CA VAL A 123 -13.34 15.81 17.27
C VAL A 123 -13.77 14.48 17.92
N GLU A 124 -14.98 14.45 18.47
CA GLU A 124 -15.55 13.29 19.16
C GLU A 124 -15.89 12.12 18.22
N ALA A 125 -16.07 12.41 16.94
CA ALA A 125 -16.43 11.41 15.92
C ALA A 125 -15.26 10.98 15.04
N ARG A 126 -14.07 11.58 15.16
CA ARG A 126 -12.93 11.32 14.26
C ARG A 126 -12.58 9.85 14.11
N VAL A 127 -12.51 9.10 15.20
CA VAL A 127 -12.19 7.67 15.18
C VAL A 127 -13.22 6.89 14.38
N ARG A 128 -14.51 7.19 14.56
CA ARG A 128 -15.60 6.54 13.81
C ARG A 128 -15.57 6.88 12.33
N GLU A 129 -15.31 8.15 11.99
CA GLU A 129 -15.28 8.60 10.59
C GLU A 129 -14.02 8.08 9.87
N MET A 130 -12.87 7.99 10.54
CA MET A 130 -11.69 7.28 10.04
C MET A 130 -11.98 5.79 9.78
N GLY A 131 -12.76 5.15 10.64
CA GLY A 131 -13.23 3.78 10.41
C GLY A 131 -14.07 3.65 9.14
N ARG A 132 -15.02 4.57 8.90
CA ARG A 132 -15.85 4.59 7.69
C ARG A 132 -15.03 4.84 6.42
N TYR A 133 -14.09 5.79 6.48
CA TYR A 133 -13.11 6.02 5.42
C TYR A 133 -12.32 4.75 5.12
N GLY A 134 -11.77 4.12 6.15
CA GLY A 134 -11.02 2.88 6.01
C GLY A 134 -11.83 1.75 5.36
N VAL A 135 -13.11 1.61 5.71
CA VAL A 135 -14.01 0.64 5.06
C VAL A 135 -14.18 0.97 3.58
N ALA A 136 -14.44 2.23 3.21
CA ALA A 136 -14.61 2.64 1.83
C ALA A 136 -13.34 2.35 0.99
N LEU A 137 -12.19 2.72 1.51
CA LEU A 137 -10.87 2.51 0.88
C LEU A 137 -10.58 1.01 0.70
N VAL A 138 -10.71 0.23 1.78
CA VAL A 138 -10.37 -1.20 1.76
C VAL A 138 -11.31 -2.00 0.87
N LEU A 139 -12.61 -1.70 0.88
CA LEU A 139 -13.55 -2.35 -0.03
C LEU A 139 -13.19 -2.13 -1.49
N GLY A 140 -12.79 -0.91 -1.87
CA GLY A 140 -12.34 -0.62 -3.23
C GLY A 140 -11.10 -1.43 -3.62
N VAL A 141 -10.06 -1.42 -2.77
CA VAL A 141 -8.81 -2.17 -3.00
C VAL A 141 -9.02 -3.68 -2.96
N LEU A 142 -10.01 -4.18 -2.23
CA LEU A 142 -10.33 -5.61 -2.12
C LEU A 142 -11.12 -6.11 -3.33
N ILE A 143 -12.12 -5.36 -3.78
CA ILE A 143 -12.98 -5.74 -4.90
C ILE A 143 -12.27 -5.47 -6.24
N GLY A 144 -11.47 -4.42 -6.30
CA GLY A 144 -10.76 -3.99 -7.50
C GLY A 144 -10.00 -5.11 -8.21
N PRO A 145 -9.12 -5.87 -7.55
CA PRO A 145 -8.35 -6.94 -8.18
C PRO A 145 -9.20 -8.06 -8.76
N LEU A 146 -10.35 -8.39 -8.14
CA LEU A 146 -11.30 -9.37 -8.70
C LEU A 146 -11.86 -8.89 -10.03
N ILE A 147 -12.38 -7.66 -10.06
CA ILE A 147 -12.93 -7.06 -11.28
C ILE A 147 -11.81 -6.92 -12.31
N GLY A 148 -10.63 -6.44 -11.90
CA GLY A 148 -9.47 -6.29 -12.75
C GLY A 148 -9.04 -7.61 -13.39
N GLY A 149 -9.03 -8.69 -12.62
CA GLY A 149 -8.73 -10.05 -13.11
C GLY A 149 -9.73 -10.52 -14.16
N VAL A 150 -11.03 -10.35 -13.90
CA VAL A 150 -12.10 -10.71 -14.86
C VAL A 150 -11.98 -9.88 -16.14
N VAL A 151 -11.82 -8.56 -16.02
CA VAL A 151 -11.65 -7.67 -17.18
C VAL A 151 -10.40 -8.05 -17.97
N THR A 152 -9.27 -8.28 -17.31
CA THR A 152 -8.02 -8.65 -17.98
C THR A 152 -8.15 -9.97 -18.73
N GLN A 153 -8.77 -10.98 -18.13
CA GLN A 153 -8.92 -12.29 -18.76
C GLN A 153 -9.89 -12.26 -19.92
N SER A 154 -10.98 -11.48 -19.83
CA SER A 154 -12.03 -11.44 -20.86
C SER A 154 -11.74 -10.43 -21.97
N PHE A 155 -11.11 -9.31 -21.67
CA PHE A 155 -10.97 -8.17 -22.59
C PHE A 155 -9.52 -7.68 -22.76
N GLY A 156 -8.56 -8.24 -22.02
CA GLY A 156 -7.15 -7.89 -22.10
C GLY A 156 -6.77 -6.64 -21.28
N TYR A 157 -5.44 -6.39 -21.20
CA TYR A 157 -4.86 -5.31 -20.38
C TYR A 157 -5.26 -3.90 -20.82
N ILE A 158 -5.35 -3.66 -22.14
CA ILE A 158 -5.72 -2.35 -22.68
C ILE A 158 -7.10 -1.93 -22.18
N ASN A 159 -8.09 -2.83 -22.27
CA ASN A 159 -9.43 -2.55 -21.76
C ASN A 159 -9.46 -2.44 -20.22
N LEU A 160 -8.64 -3.20 -19.50
CA LEU A 160 -8.47 -3.01 -18.06
C LEU A 160 -8.06 -1.57 -17.73
N PHE A 161 -7.02 -1.05 -18.40
CA PHE A 161 -6.52 0.31 -18.13
C PHE A 161 -7.54 1.39 -18.54
N ILE A 162 -8.24 1.21 -19.65
CA ILE A 162 -9.32 2.13 -20.05
C ILE A 162 -10.44 2.14 -19.00
N ILE A 163 -10.95 0.97 -18.60
CA ILE A 163 -12.03 0.87 -17.61
C ILE A 163 -11.55 1.42 -16.25
N SER A 164 -10.34 1.09 -15.80
CA SER A 164 -9.77 1.66 -14.58
C SER A 164 -9.68 3.17 -14.64
N THR A 165 -9.24 3.73 -15.77
CA THR A 165 -9.18 5.18 -15.99
C THR A 165 -10.57 5.82 -15.93
N VAL A 166 -11.57 5.20 -16.54
CA VAL A 166 -12.96 5.69 -16.48
C VAL A 166 -13.46 5.69 -15.04
N VAL A 167 -13.22 4.60 -14.28
CA VAL A 167 -13.64 4.51 -12.86
C VAL A 167 -12.96 5.59 -12.01
N ILE A 168 -11.64 5.78 -12.17
CA ILE A 168 -10.91 6.85 -11.47
C ILE A 168 -11.41 8.23 -11.91
N GLY A 169 -11.67 8.41 -13.21
CA GLY A 169 -12.22 9.63 -13.79
C GLY A 169 -13.61 9.97 -13.23
N VAL A 170 -14.48 8.98 -13.06
CA VAL A 170 -15.77 9.16 -12.36
C VAL A 170 -15.56 9.69 -10.96
N SER A 171 -14.62 9.12 -10.19
CA SER A 171 -14.28 9.64 -8.86
C SER A 171 -13.75 11.07 -8.91
N THR A 172 -12.94 11.40 -9.93
CA THR A 172 -12.42 12.77 -10.12
C THR A 172 -13.57 13.76 -10.37
N VAL A 173 -14.51 13.41 -11.24
CA VAL A 173 -15.70 14.24 -11.52
C VAL A 173 -16.58 14.36 -10.25
N GLN A 174 -16.80 13.27 -9.54
CA GLN A 174 -17.53 13.31 -8.26
C GLN A 174 -16.84 14.26 -7.26
N ALA A 175 -15.52 14.21 -7.15
CA ALA A 175 -14.76 15.11 -6.28
C ALA A 175 -14.91 16.58 -6.70
N LEU A 176 -14.82 16.87 -7.99
CA LEU A 176 -15.04 18.22 -8.54
C LEU A 176 -16.44 18.75 -8.24
N VAL A 177 -17.47 17.95 -8.48
CA VAL A 177 -18.87 18.37 -8.35
C VAL A 177 -19.30 18.42 -6.88
N TRP A 178 -18.92 17.45 -6.07
CA TRP A 178 -19.45 17.30 -4.72
C TRP A 178 -18.59 17.91 -3.63
N LEU A 179 -17.26 17.97 -3.83
CA LEU A 179 -16.34 18.36 -2.77
C LEU A 179 -15.80 19.78 -2.98
N VAL A 180 -15.41 20.16 -4.19
CA VAL A 180 -14.77 21.47 -4.43
C VAL A 180 -15.68 22.63 -4.03
N SER A 181 -16.97 22.57 -4.35
CA SER A 181 -17.94 23.65 -4.03
C SER A 181 -18.40 23.64 -2.58
N GLY A 182 -18.30 22.51 -1.88
CA GLY A 182 -18.89 22.31 -0.55
C GLY A 182 -17.87 22.05 0.57
N TYR A 183 -16.58 21.86 0.26
CA TYR A 183 -15.59 21.53 1.26
C TYR A 183 -15.32 22.72 2.19
N ARG A 184 -15.60 22.50 3.49
CA ARG A 184 -15.43 23.51 4.57
C ARG A 184 -14.27 23.14 5.51
N GLY A 185 -13.37 22.26 5.10
CA GLY A 185 -12.19 21.86 5.88
C GLY A 185 -11.07 22.88 5.85
N THR A 186 -9.94 22.51 6.40
CA THR A 186 -8.72 23.32 6.44
C THR A 186 -8.38 23.84 5.04
N GLU A 187 -8.23 25.16 4.90
CA GLU A 187 -8.01 25.76 3.59
C GLU A 187 -6.71 25.31 2.95
N THR A 188 -5.73 24.92 3.75
CA THR A 188 -4.41 24.51 3.26
C THR A 188 -3.93 23.22 3.93
N LEU A 189 -3.06 22.49 3.23
CA LEU A 189 -2.39 21.33 3.78
C LEU A 189 -1.62 21.70 5.06
N PRO A 190 -1.73 20.91 6.15
CA PRO A 190 -1.01 21.21 7.38
C PRO A 190 0.50 21.07 7.15
N SER A 191 1.27 22.08 7.59
CA SER A 191 2.74 21.98 7.57
C SER A 191 3.20 20.95 8.60
N GLN A 192 3.97 19.98 8.18
CA GLN A 192 4.60 18.99 9.07
C GLN A 192 5.99 19.46 9.49
N SER A 193 6.31 19.33 10.78
CA SER A 193 7.66 19.62 11.27
C SER A 193 8.63 18.51 10.87
N PHE A 194 9.46 18.76 9.87
CA PHE A 194 10.49 17.82 9.44
C PHE A 194 11.47 17.44 10.58
N SER A 195 11.76 18.36 11.48
CA SER A 195 12.62 18.09 12.63
C SER A 195 12.00 17.13 13.65
N GLY A 196 10.68 17.23 13.89
CA GLY A 196 9.93 16.28 14.73
C GLY A 196 9.94 14.88 14.15
N TYR A 197 9.72 14.78 12.84
CA TYR A 197 9.77 13.53 12.09
C TYR A 197 11.13 12.82 12.21
N ILE A 198 12.24 13.51 11.95
CA ILE A 198 13.59 12.93 12.06
C ILE A 198 13.89 12.51 13.52
N ARG A 199 13.41 13.26 14.50
CA ARG A 199 13.61 12.94 15.93
C ARG A 199 12.93 11.62 16.30
N ILE A 200 11.68 11.42 15.89
CA ILE A 200 10.95 10.15 16.11
C ILE A 200 11.66 9.00 15.43
N PHE A 201 12.00 9.17 14.14
CA PHE A 201 12.66 8.14 13.35
C PHE A 201 13.99 7.70 13.98
N LYS A 202 14.85 8.65 14.40
CA LYS A 202 16.12 8.34 15.07
C LYS A 202 15.93 7.63 16.41
N ARG A 203 14.95 8.05 17.21
CA ARG A 203 14.71 7.49 18.54
C ARG A 203 14.14 6.07 18.49
N LEU A 204 13.32 5.77 17.48
CA LEU A 204 12.73 4.45 17.27
C LEU A 204 13.38 3.67 16.12
N LEU A 205 14.62 3.99 15.76
CA LEU A 205 15.33 3.33 14.66
C LEU A 205 15.27 1.79 14.72
N PRO A 206 15.45 1.11 15.87
CA PRO A 206 15.31 -0.36 15.92
C PRO A 206 13.91 -0.87 15.56
N LEU A 207 12.87 -0.10 15.85
CA LEU A 207 11.51 -0.42 15.42
C LEU A 207 11.34 -0.20 13.91
N TYR A 208 11.84 0.93 13.40
CA TYR A 208 11.73 1.26 11.98
C TYR A 208 12.54 0.32 11.09
N MET A 209 13.69 -0.17 11.53
CA MET A 209 14.43 -1.22 10.80
C MET A 209 13.58 -2.47 10.58
N ARG A 210 12.72 -2.84 11.53
CA ARG A 210 11.78 -3.96 11.37
C ARG A 210 10.66 -3.62 10.40
N ILE A 211 10.13 -2.40 10.48
CA ILE A 211 9.08 -1.95 9.56
C ILE A 211 9.63 -1.95 8.13
N ILE A 212 10.87 -1.52 7.92
CA ILE A 212 11.57 -1.61 6.63
C ILE A 212 11.61 -3.06 6.13
N CYS A 213 11.91 -4.02 7.02
CA CYS A 213 11.87 -5.43 6.64
C CYS A 213 10.46 -5.90 6.20
N TYR A 214 9.41 -5.47 6.91
CA TYR A 214 8.03 -5.74 6.45
C TYR A 214 7.71 -5.04 5.13
N GLY A 215 8.25 -3.84 4.92
CA GLY A 215 8.16 -3.12 3.64
C GLY A 215 8.82 -3.88 2.49
N ILE A 216 9.95 -4.53 2.73
CA ILE A 216 10.60 -5.43 1.75
C ILE A 216 9.63 -6.52 1.30
N ILE A 217 8.96 -7.18 2.24
CA ILE A 217 7.97 -8.22 1.92
C ILE A 217 6.74 -7.63 1.19
N TRP A 218 6.26 -6.47 1.64
CA TRP A 218 5.17 -5.77 0.97
C TRP A 218 5.49 -5.45 -0.49
N GLY A 219 6.67 -4.87 -0.75
CA GLY A 219 7.11 -4.57 -2.11
C GLY A 219 7.28 -5.83 -2.97
N LEU A 220 7.83 -6.91 -2.41
CA LEU A 220 7.93 -8.21 -3.06
C LEU A 220 6.55 -8.72 -3.51
N ILE A 221 5.59 -8.74 -2.60
CA ILE A 221 4.25 -9.26 -2.88
C ILE A 221 3.51 -8.39 -3.91
N THR A 222 3.64 -7.07 -3.83
CA THR A 222 2.88 -6.17 -4.73
C THR A 222 3.50 -6.04 -6.13
N ALA A 223 4.82 -6.13 -6.27
CA ALA A 223 5.51 -5.90 -7.53
C ALA A 223 5.95 -7.19 -8.24
N ILE A 224 6.41 -8.19 -7.50
CA ILE A 224 7.02 -9.40 -8.10
C ILE A 224 6.02 -10.55 -8.16
N PHE A 225 5.26 -10.77 -7.08
CA PHE A 225 4.37 -11.94 -6.98
C PHE A 225 3.34 -12.03 -8.11
N PRO A 226 2.71 -10.93 -8.62
CA PRO A 226 1.79 -11.05 -9.75
C PRO A 226 2.46 -11.65 -11.00
N GLY A 227 3.67 -11.17 -11.33
CA GLY A 227 4.47 -11.68 -12.43
C GLY A 227 4.92 -13.12 -12.22
N TYR A 228 5.25 -13.51 -10.99
CA TYR A 228 5.55 -14.90 -10.66
C TYR A 228 4.32 -15.79 -10.86
N ALA A 229 3.17 -15.43 -10.32
CA ALA A 229 1.95 -16.20 -10.49
C ALA A 229 1.59 -16.39 -11.98
N ASN A 230 1.74 -15.31 -12.78
CA ASN A 230 1.55 -15.37 -14.23
C ASN A 230 2.55 -16.33 -14.91
N SER A 231 3.84 -16.29 -14.52
CA SER A 231 4.89 -17.13 -15.12
C SER A 231 4.71 -18.63 -14.87
N ILE A 232 3.97 -19.02 -13.84
CA ILE A 232 3.59 -20.41 -13.55
C ILE A 232 2.18 -20.78 -14.05
N GLY A 233 1.58 -19.93 -14.90
CA GLY A 233 0.30 -20.20 -15.57
C GLY A 233 -0.95 -19.89 -14.74
N VAL A 234 -0.85 -19.14 -13.63
CA VAL A 234 -2.03 -18.68 -12.89
C VAL A 234 -2.75 -17.61 -13.71
N SER A 235 -4.04 -17.81 -13.99
CA SER A 235 -4.83 -16.89 -14.81
C SER A 235 -5.04 -15.54 -14.12
N ALA A 236 -5.36 -14.49 -14.89
CA ALA A 236 -5.59 -13.15 -14.38
C ALA A 236 -6.72 -13.10 -13.33
N VAL A 237 -7.80 -13.84 -13.52
CA VAL A 237 -8.90 -13.96 -12.53
C VAL A 237 -8.37 -14.52 -11.21
N LEU A 238 -7.57 -15.58 -11.28
CA LEU A 238 -7.02 -16.21 -10.08
C LEU A 238 -5.98 -15.30 -9.38
N ILE A 239 -5.17 -14.54 -10.14
CA ILE A 239 -4.29 -13.50 -9.57
C ILE A 239 -5.13 -12.47 -8.82
N GLY A 240 -6.21 -11.96 -9.42
CA GLY A 240 -7.13 -11.05 -8.77
C GLY A 240 -7.72 -11.63 -7.47
N PHE A 241 -8.10 -12.90 -7.50
CA PHE A 241 -8.62 -13.60 -6.33
C PHE A 241 -7.57 -13.73 -5.20
N LEU A 242 -6.31 -14.05 -5.55
CA LEU A 242 -5.21 -14.14 -4.59
C LEU A 242 -4.99 -12.81 -3.85
N PHE A 243 -5.03 -11.68 -4.57
CA PHE A 243 -4.88 -10.36 -3.94
C PHE A 243 -6.10 -9.94 -3.12
N SER A 244 -7.29 -10.34 -3.53
CA SER A 244 -8.49 -10.11 -2.73
C SER A 244 -8.48 -10.95 -1.44
N ALA A 245 -8.05 -12.21 -1.51
CA ALA A 245 -7.87 -13.06 -0.32
C ALA A 245 -6.80 -12.49 0.63
N PHE A 246 -5.68 -11.99 0.08
CA PHE A 246 -4.67 -11.25 0.85
C PHE A 246 -5.30 -10.03 1.56
N GLY A 247 -6.13 -9.25 0.86
CA GLY A 247 -6.83 -8.09 1.40
C GLY A 247 -7.82 -8.46 2.51
N VAL A 248 -8.58 -9.55 2.33
CA VAL A 248 -9.51 -10.08 3.36
C VAL A 248 -8.75 -10.48 4.62
N ALA A 249 -7.66 -11.23 4.49
CA ALA A 249 -6.84 -11.64 5.62
C ALA A 249 -6.25 -10.44 6.36
N ARG A 250 -5.78 -9.42 5.62
CA ARG A 250 -5.29 -8.15 6.19
C ARG A 250 -6.39 -7.40 6.95
N LEU A 251 -7.58 -7.29 6.37
CA LEU A 251 -8.73 -6.63 7.01
C LEU A 251 -9.15 -7.35 8.30
N PHE A 252 -9.20 -8.68 8.28
CA PHE A 252 -9.49 -9.47 9.47
C PHE A 252 -8.46 -9.22 10.59
N SER A 253 -7.19 -9.11 10.24
CA SER A 253 -6.12 -8.80 11.19
C SER A 253 -6.26 -7.40 11.80
N TYR A 254 -6.69 -6.40 11.03
CA TYR A 254 -7.02 -5.07 11.57
C TYR A 254 -8.19 -5.13 12.56
N ALA A 255 -9.25 -5.83 12.21
CA ALA A 255 -10.44 -5.95 13.06
C ALA A 255 -10.15 -6.67 14.40
N THR A 256 -9.16 -7.56 14.41
CA THR A 256 -8.78 -8.36 15.59
C THR A 256 -7.53 -7.81 16.32
N ALA A 257 -6.99 -6.65 15.91
CA ALA A 257 -5.76 -6.08 16.45
C ALA A 257 -5.77 -5.90 17.97
N HIS A 258 -6.92 -5.57 18.57
CA HIS A 258 -7.09 -5.44 20.03
C HIS A 258 -6.77 -6.74 20.81
N ARG A 259 -6.90 -7.91 20.15
CA ARG A 259 -6.58 -9.20 20.78
C ARG A 259 -5.06 -9.41 20.87
N TYR A 260 -4.31 -8.92 19.90
CA TYR A 260 -2.85 -9.07 19.84
C TYR A 260 -2.14 -8.14 20.82
N SER A 261 -2.71 -6.99 21.14
CA SER A 261 -2.15 -6.05 22.13
C SER A 261 -1.99 -6.67 23.52
N ARG A 262 -2.80 -7.67 23.86
CA ARG A 262 -2.74 -8.41 25.15
C ARG A 262 -1.48 -9.27 25.30
N PHE A 263 -0.91 -9.75 24.19
CA PHE A 263 0.30 -10.59 24.22
C PHE A 263 1.59 -9.79 24.29
N GLY A 264 1.50 -8.45 24.20
CA GLY A 264 2.62 -7.53 24.14
C GLY A 264 3.28 -7.46 22.76
N ALA A 265 3.73 -6.28 22.38
CA ALA A 265 4.22 -5.98 21.04
C ALA A 265 5.35 -6.93 20.55
N LYS A 266 6.28 -7.29 21.44
CA LYS A 266 7.41 -8.17 21.11
C LYS A 266 6.95 -9.56 20.65
N ARG A 267 6.09 -10.21 21.44
CA ARG A 267 5.56 -11.56 21.11
C ARG A 267 4.71 -11.52 19.86
N THR A 268 3.90 -10.48 19.71
CA THR A 268 3.05 -10.29 18.54
C THR A 268 3.89 -10.14 17.27
N LEU A 269 4.91 -9.27 17.25
CA LEU A 269 5.77 -9.08 16.08
C LEU A 269 6.59 -10.35 15.76
N LEU A 270 7.05 -11.11 16.78
CA LEU A 270 7.69 -12.40 16.56
C LEU A 270 6.75 -13.40 15.88
N PHE A 271 5.55 -13.56 16.42
CA PHE A 271 4.53 -14.47 15.84
C PHE A 271 4.19 -14.09 14.40
N VAL A 272 3.98 -12.80 14.14
CA VAL A 272 3.70 -12.27 12.81
C VAL A 272 4.84 -12.56 11.83
N SER A 273 6.10 -12.38 12.24
CA SER A 273 7.25 -12.70 11.40
C SER A 273 7.31 -14.19 11.04
N LEU A 274 6.98 -15.07 11.99
CA LEU A 274 6.90 -16.52 11.73
C LEU A 274 5.74 -16.86 10.76
N VAL A 275 4.60 -16.23 10.91
CA VAL A 275 3.45 -16.41 9.98
C VAL A 275 3.83 -15.97 8.55
N ILE A 276 4.50 -14.81 8.41
CA ILE A 276 4.97 -14.33 7.11
C ILE A 276 6.03 -15.28 6.53
N PHE A 277 6.96 -15.76 7.36
CA PHE A 277 7.95 -16.76 6.95
C PHE A 277 7.29 -18.02 6.38
N VAL A 278 6.31 -18.60 7.09
CA VAL A 278 5.57 -19.77 6.61
C VAL A 278 4.83 -19.46 5.31
N GLY A 279 4.23 -18.27 5.18
CA GLY A 279 3.57 -17.86 3.96
C GLY A 279 4.51 -17.79 2.75
N LEU A 280 5.70 -17.16 2.91
CA LEU A 280 6.72 -17.09 1.86
C LEU A 280 7.29 -18.46 1.53
N LEU A 281 7.53 -19.30 2.53
CA LEU A 281 8.02 -20.67 2.36
C LEU A 281 7.01 -21.52 1.56
N THR A 282 5.72 -21.36 1.86
CA THR A 282 4.64 -22.04 1.13
C THR A 282 4.63 -21.65 -0.35
N ILE A 283 4.78 -20.34 -0.66
CA ILE A 283 4.89 -19.82 -2.02
C ILE A 283 6.14 -20.37 -2.72
N ALA A 284 7.28 -20.47 -2.00
CA ALA A 284 8.55 -20.92 -2.55
C ALA A 284 8.55 -22.40 -2.95
N ILE A 285 7.93 -23.25 -2.12
CA ILE A 285 8.00 -24.72 -2.28
C ILE A 285 6.89 -25.24 -3.20
N PHE A 286 5.70 -24.65 -3.15
CA PHE A 286 4.52 -25.18 -3.82
C PHE A 286 3.95 -24.19 -4.85
N PRO A 287 4.41 -24.23 -6.11
CA PRO A 287 3.96 -23.33 -7.18
C PRO A 287 2.59 -23.75 -7.74
N MET A 288 1.60 -23.90 -6.86
CA MET A 288 0.22 -24.28 -7.19
C MET A 288 -0.75 -23.30 -6.58
N PHE A 289 -1.92 -23.12 -7.20
CA PHE A 289 -2.90 -22.11 -6.79
C PHE A 289 -3.29 -22.16 -5.30
N LEU A 290 -3.62 -23.35 -4.78
CA LEU A 290 -4.09 -23.49 -3.39
C LEU A 290 -3.01 -23.13 -2.35
N PRO A 291 -1.76 -23.63 -2.44
CA PRO A 291 -0.66 -23.16 -1.60
C PRO A 291 -0.37 -21.65 -1.76
N LEU A 292 -0.43 -21.10 -2.98
CA LEU A 292 -0.29 -19.65 -3.19
C LEU A 292 -1.37 -18.87 -2.44
N LEU A 293 -2.62 -19.35 -2.48
CA LEU A 293 -3.73 -18.74 -1.75
C LEU A 293 -3.47 -18.74 -0.24
N VAL A 294 -3.07 -19.89 0.32
CA VAL A 294 -2.72 -20.00 1.75
C VAL A 294 -1.56 -19.07 2.10
N GLY A 295 -0.50 -19.07 1.29
CA GLY A 295 0.65 -18.19 1.48
C GLY A 295 0.28 -16.71 1.46
N MET A 296 -0.55 -16.28 0.50
CA MET A 296 -1.04 -14.92 0.39
C MET A 296 -1.92 -14.51 1.59
N MET A 297 -2.78 -15.41 2.08
CA MET A 297 -3.59 -15.15 3.28
C MET A 297 -2.72 -15.05 4.54
N LEU A 298 -1.72 -15.90 4.70
CA LEU A 298 -0.78 -15.84 5.81
C LEU A 298 0.03 -14.52 5.80
N ILE A 299 0.55 -14.13 4.65
CA ILE A 299 1.31 -12.87 4.51
C ILE A 299 0.39 -11.66 4.73
N GLY A 300 -0.81 -11.65 4.14
CA GLY A 300 -1.78 -10.59 4.31
C GLY A 300 -2.19 -10.42 5.78
N GLY A 301 -2.49 -11.54 6.45
CA GLY A 301 -2.80 -11.57 7.88
C GLY A 301 -1.65 -11.05 8.73
N GLY A 302 -0.43 -11.49 8.44
CA GLY A 302 0.77 -11.05 9.15
C GLY A 302 1.02 -9.54 8.99
N VAL A 303 1.08 -9.04 7.76
CA VAL A 303 1.30 -7.61 7.47
C VAL A 303 0.19 -6.74 8.08
N GLY A 304 -1.06 -7.25 8.11
CA GLY A 304 -2.18 -6.54 8.72
C GLY A 304 -2.02 -6.25 10.21
N VAL A 305 -1.31 -7.08 10.96
CA VAL A 305 -1.06 -6.86 12.40
C VAL A 305 0.03 -5.81 12.65
N VAL A 306 0.99 -5.66 11.73
CA VAL A 306 2.17 -4.79 11.93
C VAL A 306 1.78 -3.34 12.13
N PHE A 307 0.85 -2.82 11.30
CA PHE A 307 0.45 -1.41 11.34
C PHE A 307 -0.13 -1.01 12.72
N PRO A 308 -1.21 -1.63 13.23
CA PRO A 308 -1.80 -1.20 14.50
C PRO A 308 -0.86 -1.39 15.69
N VAL A 309 -0.05 -2.45 15.70
CA VAL A 309 0.95 -2.69 16.77
C VAL A 309 2.03 -1.62 16.75
N THR A 310 2.48 -1.20 15.57
CA THR A 310 3.50 -0.15 15.44
C THR A 310 2.97 1.19 15.89
N ILE A 311 1.76 1.56 15.47
CA ILE A 311 1.14 2.84 15.86
C ILE A 311 0.93 2.89 17.39
N ASP A 312 0.52 1.78 18.01
CA ASP A 312 0.41 1.70 19.47
C ASP A 312 1.77 1.95 20.17
N ILE A 313 2.86 1.32 19.67
CA ILE A 313 4.21 1.55 20.21
C ILE A 313 4.64 3.00 20.06
N VAL A 314 4.44 3.62 18.88
CA VAL A 314 4.84 5.01 18.64
C VAL A 314 4.04 5.95 19.52
N SER A 315 2.72 5.78 19.59
CA SER A 315 1.85 6.64 20.40
C SER A 315 2.19 6.59 21.90
N ARG A 316 2.56 5.43 22.43
CA ARG A 316 2.99 5.28 23.83
C ARG A 316 4.36 5.93 24.13
N ASN A 317 5.27 5.94 23.14
CA ASN A 317 6.60 6.53 23.32
C ASN A 317 6.64 8.03 23.05
N PHE A 318 5.64 8.58 22.37
CA PHE A 318 5.52 9.99 22.00
C PHE A 318 4.08 10.48 22.17
N PRO A 319 3.59 10.58 23.42
CA PRO A 319 2.21 10.99 23.69
C PRO A 319 1.91 12.43 23.25
N ASP A 320 2.95 13.30 23.21
CA ASP A 320 2.83 14.71 22.82
C ASP A 320 2.85 14.94 21.30
N GLU A 321 3.19 13.89 20.53
CA GLU A 321 3.26 14.00 19.07
C GLU A 321 1.90 13.68 18.45
N ARG A 322 1.61 14.34 17.33
CA ARG A 322 0.37 14.11 16.59
C ARG A 322 0.36 12.67 16.02
N ALA A 323 -0.79 12.01 16.11
CA ALA A 323 -0.98 10.67 15.52
C ALA A 323 -0.60 10.64 14.03
N THR A 324 -0.82 11.73 13.29
CA THR A 324 -0.42 11.91 11.89
C THR A 324 1.09 11.77 11.67
N THR A 325 1.93 12.27 12.60
CA THR A 325 3.39 12.14 12.51
C THR A 325 3.83 10.69 12.72
N ALA A 326 3.14 9.97 13.63
CA ALA A 326 3.41 8.54 13.86
C ALA A 326 3.06 7.70 12.64
N VAL A 327 1.91 7.95 12.01
CA VAL A 327 1.49 7.27 10.78
C VAL A 327 2.45 7.59 9.64
N ALA A 328 2.78 8.86 9.41
CA ALA A 328 3.70 9.27 8.35
C ALA A 328 5.09 8.64 8.51
N SER A 329 5.59 8.51 9.73
CA SER A 329 6.90 7.87 9.98
C SER A 329 6.85 6.36 9.74
N TYR A 330 5.73 5.70 10.03
CA TYR A 330 5.50 4.29 9.68
C TYR A 330 5.46 4.10 8.15
N GLU A 331 4.65 4.91 7.44
CA GLU A 331 4.52 4.81 5.98
C GLU A 331 5.87 5.04 5.28
N THR A 332 6.67 5.99 5.74
CA THR A 332 8.03 6.16 5.19
C THR A 332 8.90 4.93 5.40
N ALA A 333 8.89 4.33 6.59
CA ALA A 333 9.71 3.15 6.86
C ALA A 333 9.28 1.95 5.99
N ILE A 334 7.97 1.72 5.83
CA ILE A 334 7.46 0.64 4.99
C ILE A 334 7.75 0.89 3.50
N ASN A 335 7.68 2.15 3.06
CA ASN A 335 7.97 2.54 1.68
C ASN A 335 9.47 2.45 1.35
N ILE A 336 10.37 2.75 2.30
CA ILE A 336 11.82 2.47 2.15
C ILE A 336 12.05 0.98 1.88
N GLY A 337 11.41 0.11 2.65
CA GLY A 337 11.46 -1.34 2.42
C GLY A 337 10.87 -1.73 1.07
N GLY A 338 9.72 -1.17 0.74
CA GLY A 338 9.04 -1.36 -0.55
C GLY A 338 9.86 -0.90 -1.75
N THR A 339 10.75 0.08 -1.56
CA THR A 339 11.70 0.54 -2.60
C THR A 339 12.83 -0.47 -2.80
N VAL A 340 13.42 -0.95 -1.71
CA VAL A 340 14.61 -1.82 -1.75
C VAL A 340 14.25 -3.27 -2.06
N GLY A 341 13.14 -3.76 -1.52
CA GLY A 341 12.74 -5.17 -1.58
C GLY A 341 12.58 -5.72 -2.99
N PRO A 342 11.77 -5.14 -3.86
CA PRO A 342 11.56 -5.61 -5.22
C PRO A 342 12.85 -5.63 -6.05
N TYR A 343 13.71 -4.62 -5.88
CA TYR A 343 14.99 -4.56 -6.57
C TYR A 343 15.93 -5.69 -6.14
N ILE A 344 16.11 -5.89 -4.83
CA ILE A 344 16.93 -6.99 -4.29
C ILE A 344 16.41 -8.34 -4.81
N PHE A 345 15.11 -8.56 -4.77
CA PHE A 345 14.52 -9.81 -5.27
C PHE A 345 14.76 -9.98 -6.77
N GLY A 346 14.54 -8.94 -7.56
CA GLY A 346 14.82 -8.96 -9.00
C GLY A 346 16.27 -9.37 -9.28
N MET A 347 17.24 -8.79 -8.56
CA MET A 347 18.67 -9.15 -8.69
C MET A 347 18.95 -10.60 -8.24
N LEU A 348 18.27 -11.10 -7.20
CA LEU A 348 18.41 -12.50 -6.78
C LEU A 348 17.97 -13.47 -7.89
N THR A 349 16.99 -13.13 -8.70
CA THR A 349 16.54 -13.99 -9.81
C THR A 349 17.55 -14.12 -10.94
N VAL A 350 18.54 -13.23 -11.02
CA VAL A 350 19.65 -13.33 -11.99
C VAL A 350 20.63 -14.44 -11.61
N ILE A 351 20.88 -14.62 -10.31
CA ILE A 351 21.86 -15.56 -9.79
C ILE A 351 21.23 -16.88 -9.30
N THR A 352 19.89 -16.90 -9.11
CA THR A 352 19.16 -18.08 -8.65
C THR A 352 17.86 -18.25 -9.42
N THR A 353 17.19 -19.39 -9.21
CA THR A 353 15.81 -19.56 -9.73
C THR A 353 14.83 -18.75 -8.87
N ILE A 354 13.69 -18.38 -9.46
CA ILE A 354 12.67 -17.59 -8.77
C ILE A 354 12.14 -18.26 -7.48
N GLY A 355 11.94 -19.57 -7.50
CA GLY A 355 11.57 -20.34 -6.29
C GLY A 355 12.62 -20.26 -5.21
N ARG A 356 13.93 -20.36 -5.57
CA ARG A 356 15.03 -20.17 -4.61
C ARG A 356 15.10 -18.73 -4.11
N SER A 357 14.79 -17.74 -4.94
CA SER A 357 14.72 -16.34 -4.50
C SER A 357 13.62 -16.14 -3.44
N PHE A 358 12.43 -16.74 -3.63
CA PHE A 358 11.39 -16.74 -2.59
C PHE A 358 11.83 -17.48 -1.31
N LEU A 359 12.57 -18.59 -1.45
CA LEU A 359 13.14 -19.31 -0.31
C LEU A 359 14.13 -18.45 0.47
N LEU A 360 15.05 -17.76 -0.22
CA LEU A 360 16.00 -16.83 0.41
C LEU A 360 15.27 -15.69 1.14
N MET A 361 14.22 -15.16 0.52
CA MET A 361 13.40 -14.12 1.16
C MET A 361 12.60 -14.66 2.35
N SER A 362 12.22 -15.94 2.37
CA SER A 362 11.60 -16.53 3.55
C SER A 362 12.59 -16.62 4.71
N ILE A 363 13.85 -16.99 4.45
CA ILE A 363 14.92 -16.99 5.46
C ILE A 363 15.14 -15.58 6.04
N PHE A 364 15.06 -14.54 5.20
CA PHE A 364 15.08 -13.17 5.67
C PHE A 364 13.93 -12.85 6.66
N GLY A 365 12.77 -13.49 6.51
CA GLY A 365 11.66 -13.45 7.47
C GLY A 365 12.05 -13.97 8.86
N ILE A 366 12.93 -14.99 8.95
CA ILE A 366 13.47 -15.46 10.23
C ILE A 366 14.38 -14.40 10.88
N PHE A 367 15.24 -13.74 10.11
CA PHE A 367 16.04 -12.64 10.62
C PHE A 367 15.16 -11.54 11.21
N MET A 368 14.04 -11.20 10.56
CA MET A 368 13.07 -10.26 11.13
C MET A 368 12.53 -10.72 12.48
N ALA A 369 12.24 -12.01 12.63
CA ALA A 369 11.78 -12.58 13.89
C ALA A 369 12.84 -12.45 14.99
N LEU A 370 14.11 -12.74 14.69
CA LEU A 370 15.22 -12.61 15.63
C LEU A 370 15.48 -11.15 16.04
N PHE A 371 15.42 -10.22 15.11
CA PHE A 371 15.48 -8.77 15.41
C PHE A 371 14.29 -8.31 16.28
N ALA A 372 13.11 -8.93 16.13
CA ALA A 372 11.97 -8.65 16.99
C ALA A 372 12.26 -8.99 18.47
N VAL A 373 13.12 -9.98 18.74
CA VAL A 373 13.47 -10.39 20.10
C VAL A 373 14.40 -9.40 20.80
N ASN A 374 15.37 -8.82 20.10
CA ASN A 374 16.48 -8.07 20.72
C ASN A 374 16.27 -6.56 20.95
N GLY A 375 15.28 -5.93 20.35
CA GLY A 375 15.20 -4.46 20.27
C GLY A 375 14.10 -3.76 21.07
N THR A 376 13.29 -4.47 21.88
CA THR A 376 12.20 -3.85 22.68
C THR A 376 12.52 -3.63 24.16
N THR A 377 13.75 -3.84 24.58
CA THR A 377 14.13 -3.92 26.01
C THR A 377 14.71 -2.65 26.60
N LYS A 378 14.45 -1.46 26.06
CA LYS A 378 14.75 -0.20 26.77
C LYS A 378 13.65 0.86 26.58
N ALA A 379 12.41 0.55 26.91
CA ALA A 379 11.54 1.58 27.46
C ALA A 379 12.05 1.79 28.90
N ARG A 380 12.88 2.80 29.14
CA ARG A 380 13.26 3.23 30.48
C ARG A 380 11.98 3.60 31.23
N LYS A 381 11.85 2.99 32.44
CA LYS A 381 10.98 3.49 33.50
C LYS A 381 11.19 4.98 33.75
#